data_5567125782e7d7f23958e5e28dd264d1
#
_entry.id   5567125782e7d7f23958e5e28dd264d1
#
_cell.length_a   1.000
_cell.length_b   1.000
_cell.length_c   1.000
_cell.angle_alpha   90.00
_cell.angle_beta   90.00
_cell.angle_gamma   90.00
#
_symmetry.space_group_name_H-M   'P 1'
#
loop_
_entity.id
_entity.type
_entity.pdbx_description
1 polymer ?
#
loop_
_entity_poly.entity_id
_entity_poly.type
_entity_poly.pdbx_seq_one_letter_code
_entity_poly.pdbx_strand_id
1 'polypeptide(L)'
;MQFSTRVTPNPSKIKTGCIVVGVYSGRRLSPEAEALDRTSRGAITKLLQQGDLNGKLGTTLLHHQPSRISAERLMMVGLGKNKTLSRADFQKLAKTIGNALSNCQAKSASLLIESISVEAATNQQCATQLVKSILTSTYRFSELMSKPKGASKGPGRVAFCISQRDQVNTIRRGVRLGEAIGKGMKLSKDLANRPGNICTPTHLADEAE
;
A
#
# COMPACT_ATOMS: atom_id res chain seq x y z
N MET A 1 10.78 0.58 -7.33
CA MET A 1 9.36 0.95 -7.13
C MET A 1 9.25 2.46 -7.18
N GLN A 2 8.27 3.00 -7.90
CA GLN A 2 8.02 4.45 -8.02
C GLN A 2 6.70 4.79 -7.33
N PHE A 3 6.67 5.89 -6.58
CA PHE A 3 5.46 6.40 -5.96
C PHE A 3 5.00 7.70 -6.62
N SER A 4 3.69 7.91 -6.67
CA SER A 4 3.10 9.14 -7.22
C SER A 4 1.83 9.53 -6.46
N THR A 5 1.40 10.77 -6.62
CA THR A 5 0.17 11.29 -6.06
C THR A 5 -0.69 11.83 -7.21
N ARG A 6 -1.96 11.44 -7.25
CA ARG A 6 -2.89 11.82 -8.33
C ARG A 6 -4.22 12.30 -7.75
N VAL A 7 -4.77 13.34 -8.33
CA VAL A 7 -6.18 13.70 -8.12
C VAL A 7 -7.04 12.80 -9.01
N THR A 8 -8.01 12.13 -8.41
CA THR A 8 -8.83 11.14 -9.12
C THR A 8 -10.29 11.29 -8.70
N PRO A 9 -11.07 12.10 -9.43
CA PRO A 9 -12.49 12.32 -9.10
C PRO A 9 -13.36 11.09 -9.38
N ASN A 10 -12.93 10.20 -10.28
CA ASN A 10 -13.67 8.98 -10.62
C ASN A 10 -12.78 7.74 -10.44
N PRO A 11 -12.89 7.03 -9.30
CA PRO A 11 -12.05 5.89 -8.99
C PRO A 11 -12.26 4.68 -9.91
N SER A 12 -13.44 4.50 -10.49
CA SER A 12 -13.75 3.35 -11.35
C SER A 12 -13.02 3.38 -12.71
N LYS A 13 -12.62 4.58 -13.16
CA LYS A 13 -11.90 4.77 -14.43
C LYS A 13 -10.38 4.65 -14.31
N ILE A 14 -9.85 4.33 -13.13
CA ILE A 14 -8.41 4.19 -12.91
C ILE A 14 -7.92 2.92 -13.61
N LYS A 15 -7.12 3.07 -14.66
CA LYS A 15 -6.42 1.95 -15.30
C LYS A 15 -5.16 1.60 -14.50
N THR A 16 -5.22 0.51 -13.76
CA THR A 16 -4.14 0.04 -12.88
C THR A 16 -4.24 -1.48 -12.68
N GLY A 17 -3.13 -2.12 -12.30
CA GLY A 17 -3.13 -3.54 -12.00
C GLY A 17 -3.90 -3.90 -10.73
N CYS A 18 -3.97 -2.99 -9.73
CA CYS A 18 -4.72 -3.22 -8.51
C CYS A 18 -5.20 -1.89 -7.90
N ILE A 19 -6.46 -1.82 -7.52
CA ILE A 19 -7.01 -0.76 -6.66
C ILE A 19 -7.11 -1.29 -5.23
N VAL A 20 -6.72 -0.48 -4.25
CA VAL A 20 -6.84 -0.80 -2.82
C VAL A 20 -7.86 0.12 -2.19
N VAL A 21 -8.87 -0.45 -1.50
CA VAL A 21 -9.92 0.28 -0.78
C VAL A 21 -10.14 -0.28 0.61
N GLY A 22 -10.69 0.52 1.50
CA GLY A 22 -10.99 0.15 2.88
C GLY A 22 -12.41 -0.38 3.08
N VAL A 23 -12.57 -1.33 3.99
CA VAL A 23 -13.86 -1.86 4.44
C VAL A 23 -13.87 -1.92 5.97
N TYR A 24 -14.87 -1.32 6.61
CA TYR A 24 -15.04 -1.38 8.06
C TYR A 24 -15.72 -2.68 8.50
N SER A 25 -15.53 -3.07 9.75
CA SER A 25 -16.27 -4.15 10.37
C SER A 25 -17.79 -3.92 10.30
N GLY A 26 -18.56 -4.99 10.22
CA GLY A 26 -20.01 -4.91 10.01
C GLY A 26 -20.37 -4.63 8.55
N ARG A 27 -19.48 -4.96 7.60
CA ARG A 27 -19.73 -4.84 6.15
C ARG A 27 -19.97 -3.40 5.66
N ARG A 28 -19.43 -2.41 6.37
CA ARG A 28 -19.54 -1.00 5.99
C ARG A 28 -18.41 -0.63 5.07
N LEU A 29 -18.71 0.01 3.97
CA LEU A 29 -17.73 0.46 2.99
C LEU A 29 -17.09 1.80 3.41
N SER A 30 -15.84 2.04 3.02
CA SER A 30 -15.28 3.39 3.03
C SER A 30 -15.92 4.22 1.90
N PRO A 31 -15.86 5.56 1.95
CA PRO A 31 -16.39 6.41 0.87
C PRO A 31 -15.88 6.03 -0.51
N GLU A 32 -14.60 5.69 -0.62
CA GLU A 32 -13.99 5.26 -1.88
C GLU A 32 -14.51 3.89 -2.33
N ALA A 33 -14.69 2.97 -1.39
CA ALA A 33 -15.27 1.66 -1.69
C ALA A 33 -16.74 1.77 -2.10
N GLU A 34 -17.52 2.67 -1.46
CA GLU A 34 -18.91 2.95 -1.86
C GLU A 34 -19.01 3.52 -3.29
N ALA A 35 -18.08 4.41 -3.67
CA ALA A 35 -18.04 4.94 -5.02
C ALA A 35 -17.80 3.85 -6.07
N LEU A 36 -16.92 2.88 -5.77
CA LEU A 36 -16.67 1.72 -6.62
C LEU A 36 -17.85 0.75 -6.61
N ASP A 37 -18.48 0.52 -5.47
CA ASP A 37 -19.62 -0.39 -5.32
C ASP A 37 -20.82 0.10 -6.12
N ARG A 38 -21.13 1.40 -6.06
CA ARG A 38 -22.18 2.01 -6.90
C ARG A 38 -21.91 1.78 -8.40
N THR A 39 -20.67 1.96 -8.85
CA THR A 39 -20.32 1.77 -10.26
C THR A 39 -20.40 0.30 -10.68
N SER A 40 -20.00 -0.61 -9.79
CA SER A 40 -20.05 -2.06 -10.02
C SER A 40 -21.42 -2.70 -9.75
N ARG A 41 -22.46 -1.88 -9.51
CA ARG A 41 -23.83 -2.33 -9.19
C ARG A 41 -23.91 -3.26 -7.97
N GLY A 42 -23.24 -2.88 -6.89
CA GLY A 42 -23.27 -3.62 -5.63
C GLY A 42 -22.40 -4.87 -5.59
N ALA A 43 -21.41 -4.99 -6.48
CA ALA A 43 -20.53 -6.16 -6.52
C ALA A 43 -19.69 -6.31 -5.25
N ILE A 44 -19.20 -5.20 -4.66
CA ILE A 44 -18.43 -5.24 -3.42
C ILE A 44 -19.34 -5.65 -2.26
N THR A 45 -20.52 -5.06 -2.17
CA THR A 45 -21.53 -5.40 -1.17
C THR A 45 -21.91 -6.88 -1.22
N LYS A 46 -22.08 -7.46 -2.41
CA LYS A 46 -22.36 -8.90 -2.57
C LYS A 46 -21.25 -9.78 -2.01
N LEU A 47 -19.97 -9.47 -2.31
CA LEU A 47 -18.82 -10.20 -1.76
C LEU A 47 -18.79 -10.16 -0.23
N LEU A 48 -19.09 -9.00 0.36
CA LEU A 48 -19.17 -8.87 1.81
C LEU A 48 -20.34 -9.65 2.42
N GLN A 49 -21.47 -9.74 1.71
CA GLN A 49 -22.64 -10.53 2.15
C GLN A 49 -22.35 -12.04 2.12
N GLN A 50 -21.56 -12.50 1.16
CA GLN A 50 -21.10 -13.90 1.07
C GLN A 50 -20.14 -14.29 2.22
N GLY A 51 -19.60 -13.31 2.93
CA GLY A 51 -18.75 -13.56 4.09
C GLY A 51 -17.25 -13.63 3.79
N ASP A 52 -16.86 -13.38 2.53
CA ASP A 52 -15.46 -13.46 2.08
C ASP A 52 -14.56 -12.45 2.81
N LEU A 53 -15.12 -11.33 3.27
CA LEU A 53 -14.44 -10.34 4.08
C LEU A 53 -15.36 -9.77 5.14
N ASN A 54 -14.94 -9.79 6.40
CA ASN A 54 -15.69 -9.26 7.53
C ASN A 54 -15.31 -7.84 7.96
N GLY A 55 -14.28 -7.26 7.31
CA GLY A 55 -13.78 -5.92 7.61
C GLY A 55 -12.99 -5.79 8.93
N LYS A 56 -12.63 -6.90 9.60
CA LYS A 56 -11.73 -6.86 10.77
C LYS A 56 -10.38 -6.29 10.37
N LEU A 57 -9.78 -5.52 11.27
CA LEU A 57 -8.48 -4.87 11.02
C LEU A 57 -7.41 -5.87 10.55
N GLY A 58 -6.79 -5.58 9.42
CA GLY A 58 -5.73 -6.41 8.87
C GLY A 58 -6.20 -7.62 8.08
N THR A 59 -7.50 -7.78 7.81
CA THR A 59 -8.00 -8.76 6.83
C THR A 59 -7.91 -8.20 5.41
N THR A 60 -7.72 -9.05 4.42
CA THR A 60 -7.66 -8.64 3.01
C THR A 60 -8.43 -9.61 2.13
N LEU A 61 -9.06 -9.09 1.09
CA LEU A 61 -9.67 -9.87 0.03
C LEU A 61 -9.22 -9.30 -1.33
N LEU A 62 -8.70 -10.15 -2.20
CA LEU A 62 -8.32 -9.80 -3.56
C LEU A 62 -9.36 -10.35 -4.54
N HIS A 63 -10.07 -9.45 -5.21
CA HIS A 63 -11.04 -9.80 -6.24
C HIS A 63 -10.46 -9.50 -7.62
N HIS A 64 -10.47 -10.50 -8.49
CA HIS A 64 -9.95 -10.40 -9.86
C HIS A 64 -11.05 -9.94 -10.82
N GLN A 65 -10.68 -9.10 -11.78
CA GLN A 65 -11.56 -8.62 -12.87
C GLN A 65 -12.88 -8.03 -12.35
N PRO A 66 -12.84 -7.01 -11.48
CA PRO A 66 -14.05 -6.42 -10.94
C PRO A 66 -14.88 -5.79 -12.05
N SER A 67 -16.18 -6.12 -12.10
CA SER A 67 -17.09 -5.66 -13.12
C SER A 67 -17.20 -4.13 -13.15
N ARG A 68 -17.12 -3.49 -14.32
CA ARG A 68 -17.25 -2.03 -14.52
C ARG A 68 -16.20 -1.15 -13.82
N ILE A 69 -15.13 -1.73 -13.34
CA ILE A 69 -13.96 -1.06 -12.79
C ILE A 69 -12.81 -1.32 -13.75
N SER A 70 -12.09 -0.26 -14.16
CA SER A 70 -11.02 -0.38 -15.16
C SER A 70 -9.72 -1.00 -14.63
N ALA A 71 -9.66 -1.32 -13.34
CA ALA A 71 -8.54 -2.01 -12.74
C ALA A 71 -8.65 -3.53 -12.94
N GLU A 72 -7.51 -4.19 -13.10
CA GLU A 72 -7.46 -5.66 -13.25
C GLU A 72 -7.85 -6.39 -11.95
N ARG A 73 -7.59 -5.77 -10.79
CA ARG A 73 -7.85 -6.34 -9.47
C ARG A 73 -8.37 -5.27 -8.51
N LEU A 74 -9.22 -5.70 -7.60
CA LEU A 74 -9.70 -4.91 -6.48
C LEU A 74 -9.26 -5.58 -5.18
N MET A 75 -8.44 -4.90 -4.40
CA MET A 75 -8.03 -5.33 -3.07
C MET A 75 -8.83 -4.59 -2.01
N MET A 76 -9.60 -5.30 -1.25
CA MET A 76 -10.33 -4.78 -0.10
C MET A 76 -9.53 -5.05 1.17
N VAL A 77 -9.40 -4.06 2.05
CA VAL A 77 -8.62 -4.15 3.28
C VAL A 77 -9.49 -3.81 4.47
N GLY A 78 -9.52 -4.67 5.47
CA GLY A 78 -10.30 -4.47 6.71
C GLY A 78 -9.70 -3.35 7.55
N LEU A 79 -10.51 -2.33 7.86
CA LEU A 79 -10.17 -1.17 8.66
C LEU A 79 -10.54 -1.33 10.14
N GLY A 80 -11.26 -2.40 10.51
CA GLY A 80 -11.73 -2.60 11.87
C GLY A 80 -13.05 -1.87 12.18
N LYS A 81 -13.34 -1.72 13.47
CA LYS A 81 -14.61 -1.16 13.94
C LYS A 81 -14.65 0.37 13.93
N ASN A 82 -13.53 1.01 14.26
CA ASN A 82 -13.44 2.44 14.50
C ASN A 82 -13.18 3.20 13.20
N LYS A 83 -13.83 4.35 13.06
CA LYS A 83 -13.56 5.28 11.94
C LYS A 83 -12.19 5.95 12.07
N THR A 84 -11.73 6.16 13.31
CA THR A 84 -10.39 6.69 13.61
C THR A 84 -9.54 5.55 14.18
N LEU A 85 -8.42 5.29 13.56
CA LEU A 85 -7.48 4.25 13.96
C LEU A 85 -6.45 4.80 14.96
N SER A 86 -6.04 3.99 15.92
CA SER A 86 -4.83 4.28 16.68
C SER A 86 -3.60 4.23 15.75
N ARG A 87 -2.50 4.87 16.16
CA ARG A 87 -1.23 4.78 15.39
C ARG A 87 -0.75 3.33 15.23
N ALA A 88 -0.92 2.51 16.27
CA ALA A 88 -0.54 1.10 16.24
C ALA A 88 -1.39 0.30 15.23
N ASP A 89 -2.71 0.53 15.23
CA ASP A 89 -3.62 -0.13 14.28
C ASP A 89 -3.34 0.31 12.84
N PHE A 90 -3.05 1.60 12.63
CA PHE A 90 -2.67 2.08 11.31
C PHE A 90 -1.33 1.48 10.82
N GLN A 91 -0.35 1.32 11.71
CA GLN A 91 0.90 0.65 11.39
C GLN A 91 0.67 -0.80 10.98
N LYS A 92 -0.20 -1.52 11.70
CA LYS A 92 -0.62 -2.88 11.36
C LYS A 92 -1.32 -2.93 10.00
N LEU A 93 -2.23 -2.00 9.74
CA LEU A 93 -2.93 -1.86 8.45
C LEU A 93 -1.94 -1.59 7.32
N ALA A 94 -1.01 -0.65 7.49
CA ALA A 94 0.00 -0.31 6.49
C ALA A 94 0.90 -1.51 6.15
N LYS A 95 1.29 -2.30 7.17
CA LYS A 95 2.03 -3.56 6.97
C LYS A 95 1.20 -4.59 6.21
N THR A 96 -0.08 -4.72 6.54
CA THR A 96 -1.02 -5.61 5.83
C THR A 96 -1.13 -5.23 4.35
N ILE A 97 -1.33 -3.94 4.05
CA ILE A 97 -1.37 -3.44 2.66
C ILE A 97 -0.07 -3.75 1.93
N GLY A 98 1.08 -3.50 2.55
CA GLY A 98 2.39 -3.80 1.97
C GLY A 98 2.55 -5.28 1.63
N ASN A 99 2.21 -6.17 2.56
CA ASN A 99 2.28 -7.61 2.37
C ASN A 99 1.31 -8.10 1.28
N ALA A 100 0.07 -7.59 1.29
CA ALA A 100 -0.92 -7.95 0.28
C ALA A 100 -0.50 -7.49 -1.12
N LEU A 101 0.05 -6.28 -1.25
CA LEU A 101 0.60 -5.77 -2.51
C LEU A 101 1.81 -6.56 -2.98
N SER A 102 2.67 -7.03 -2.07
CA SER A 102 3.83 -7.85 -2.44
C SER A 102 3.43 -9.19 -3.05
N ASN A 103 2.24 -9.69 -2.71
CA ASN A 103 1.74 -10.99 -3.16
C ASN A 103 0.72 -10.92 -4.32
N CYS A 104 0.20 -9.73 -4.65
CA CYS A 104 -0.90 -9.60 -5.62
C CYS A 104 -0.47 -9.68 -7.10
N GLN A 105 0.83 -9.80 -7.40
CA GLN A 105 1.40 -9.87 -8.76
C GLN A 105 0.93 -8.75 -9.71
N ALA A 106 0.52 -7.61 -9.18
CA ALA A 106 0.10 -6.46 -9.98
C ALA A 106 1.33 -5.64 -10.39
N LYS A 107 1.38 -5.17 -11.65
CA LYS A 107 2.45 -4.29 -12.14
C LYS A 107 2.35 -2.87 -11.58
N SER A 108 1.15 -2.46 -11.19
CA SER A 108 0.88 -1.15 -10.58
C SER A 108 -0.25 -1.24 -9.56
N ALA A 109 -0.25 -0.33 -8.58
CA ALA A 109 -1.32 -0.22 -7.60
C ALA A 109 -1.77 1.22 -7.42
N SER A 110 -3.05 1.41 -7.08
CA SER A 110 -3.66 2.69 -6.74
C SER A 110 -4.33 2.58 -5.38
N LEU A 111 -3.86 3.38 -4.42
CA LEU A 111 -4.37 3.40 -3.05
C LEU A 111 -5.48 4.44 -2.95
N LEU A 112 -6.69 4.01 -2.67
CA LEU A 112 -7.86 4.85 -2.42
C LEU A 112 -8.26 4.68 -0.95
N ILE A 113 -7.50 5.31 -0.07
CA ILE A 113 -7.60 5.19 1.38
C ILE A 113 -7.50 6.56 2.06
N GLU A 114 -7.88 7.61 1.34
CA GLU A 114 -7.83 9.00 1.80
C GLU A 114 -8.72 9.24 3.03
N SER A 115 -9.85 8.56 3.10
CA SER A 115 -10.82 8.70 4.19
C SER A 115 -10.39 8.07 5.52
N ILE A 116 -9.24 7.39 5.57
CA ILE A 116 -8.73 6.77 6.79
C ILE A 116 -8.20 7.86 7.73
N SER A 117 -8.90 8.05 8.85
CA SER A 117 -8.47 8.93 9.92
C SER A 117 -7.57 8.17 10.91
N VAL A 118 -6.49 8.80 11.35
CA VAL A 118 -5.56 8.25 12.34
C VAL A 118 -5.38 9.23 13.49
N GLU A 119 -5.47 8.72 14.71
CA GLU A 119 -5.38 9.51 15.94
C GLU A 119 -4.03 10.21 16.04
N ALA A 120 -4.06 11.53 16.27
CA ALA A 120 -2.89 12.39 16.40
C ALA A 120 -1.87 12.24 15.26
N ALA A 121 -2.30 11.93 14.02
CA ALA A 121 -1.44 11.81 12.85
C ALA A 121 -1.97 12.65 11.68
N THR A 122 -1.04 13.27 10.96
CA THR A 122 -1.33 14.02 9.73
C THR A 122 -1.38 13.10 8.52
N ASN A 123 -2.05 13.52 7.44
CA ASN A 123 -2.06 12.80 6.16
C ASN A 123 -0.64 12.60 5.60
N GLN A 124 0.29 13.53 5.88
CA GLN A 124 1.70 13.38 5.55
C GLN A 124 2.31 12.17 6.28
N GLN A 125 2.09 12.06 7.59
CA GLN A 125 2.62 10.94 8.39
C GLN A 125 2.00 9.60 7.98
N CYS A 126 0.71 9.59 7.66
CA CYS A 126 0.04 8.41 7.13
C CYS A 126 0.63 7.94 5.80
N ALA A 127 0.84 8.87 4.86
CA ALA A 127 1.49 8.56 3.59
C ALA A 127 2.92 8.05 3.77
N THR A 128 3.71 8.69 4.66
CA THR A 128 5.07 8.24 5.01
C THR A 128 5.07 6.80 5.53
N GLN A 129 4.17 6.49 6.46
CA GLN A 129 4.07 5.14 7.05
C GLN A 129 3.67 4.09 6.02
N LEU A 130 2.74 4.41 5.11
CA LEU A 130 2.32 3.50 4.04
C LEU A 130 3.47 3.20 3.08
N VAL A 131 4.17 4.21 2.59
CA VAL A 131 5.33 4.04 1.69
C VAL A 131 6.40 3.20 2.36
N LYS A 132 6.77 3.54 3.60
CA LYS A 132 7.74 2.77 4.39
C LYS A 132 7.33 1.30 4.53
N SER A 133 6.06 1.03 4.84
CA SER A 133 5.55 -0.34 5.00
C SER A 133 5.56 -1.11 3.69
N ILE A 134 5.16 -0.50 2.58
CA ILE A 134 5.18 -1.13 1.25
C ILE A 134 6.62 -1.47 0.86
N LEU A 135 7.57 -0.54 1.00
CA LEU A 135 8.98 -0.78 0.68
C LEU A 135 9.60 -1.87 1.56
N THR A 136 9.24 -1.90 2.85
CA THR A 136 9.70 -2.93 3.77
C THR A 136 9.17 -4.31 3.41
N SER A 137 7.90 -4.42 3.04
CA SER A 137 7.25 -5.70 2.69
C SER A 137 7.72 -6.25 1.34
N THR A 138 8.17 -5.39 0.44
CA THR A 138 8.69 -5.79 -0.88
C THR A 138 10.21 -5.97 -0.91
N TYR A 139 10.88 -5.66 0.19
CA TYR A 139 12.34 -5.82 0.29
C TYR A 139 12.75 -7.30 0.16
N ARG A 140 13.78 -7.53 -0.64
CA ARG A 140 14.45 -8.82 -0.78
C ARG A 140 15.95 -8.59 -0.94
N PHE A 141 16.74 -9.30 -0.18
CA PHE A 141 18.18 -9.39 -0.41
C PHE A 141 18.44 -10.50 -1.43
N SER A 142 18.98 -10.17 -2.58
CA SER A 142 19.24 -11.12 -3.68
C SER A 142 20.65 -10.98 -4.27
N GLU A 143 21.48 -10.13 -3.69
CA GLU A 143 22.81 -9.79 -4.21
C GLU A 143 23.73 -11.02 -4.31
N LEU A 144 23.64 -11.94 -3.35
CA LEU A 144 24.46 -13.12 -3.28
C LEU A 144 23.79 -14.40 -3.83
N MET A 145 22.65 -14.26 -4.48
CA MET A 145 21.94 -15.41 -5.06
C MET A 145 22.45 -15.70 -6.48
N SER A 146 22.96 -16.91 -6.72
CA SER A 146 23.41 -17.38 -8.05
C SER A 146 22.27 -17.33 -9.10
N LYS A 147 21.03 -17.54 -8.68
CA LYS A 147 19.81 -17.39 -9.48
C LYS A 147 18.76 -16.67 -8.63
N PRO A 148 18.55 -15.37 -8.81
CA PRO A 148 17.47 -14.68 -8.11
C PRO A 148 16.14 -15.36 -8.46
N LYS A 149 15.53 -16.06 -7.52
CA LYS A 149 14.22 -16.70 -7.72
C LYS A 149 13.14 -15.62 -7.88
N GLY A 150 12.74 -15.37 -9.12
CA GLY A 150 11.58 -14.55 -9.46
C GLY A 150 11.84 -13.04 -9.46
N ALA A 151 11.07 -12.34 -10.28
CA ALA A 151 11.02 -10.89 -10.30
C ALA A 151 10.64 -10.32 -8.92
N SER A 152 10.99 -9.05 -8.67
CA SER A 152 10.54 -8.31 -7.48
C SER A 152 9.06 -8.58 -7.22
N LYS A 153 8.75 -9.10 -6.05
CA LYS A 153 7.35 -9.27 -5.64
C LYS A 153 6.79 -7.88 -5.35
N GLY A 154 5.68 -7.55 -6.00
CA GLY A 154 4.94 -6.31 -5.78
C GLY A 154 4.97 -5.35 -6.97
N PRO A 155 4.16 -4.28 -6.91
CA PRO A 155 3.97 -3.35 -8.02
C PRO A 155 5.21 -2.49 -8.24
N GLY A 156 5.61 -2.28 -9.49
CA GLY A 156 6.67 -1.35 -9.86
C GLY A 156 6.27 0.13 -9.66
N ARG A 157 4.96 0.42 -9.67
CA ARG A 157 4.38 1.77 -9.50
C ARG A 157 3.24 1.74 -8.51
N VAL A 158 3.22 2.69 -7.57
CA VAL A 158 2.14 2.87 -6.58
C VAL A 158 1.69 4.33 -6.61
N ALA A 159 0.40 4.55 -6.82
CA ALA A 159 -0.22 5.87 -6.83
C ALA A 159 -1.11 6.07 -5.61
N PHE A 160 -0.93 7.16 -4.90
CA PHE A 160 -1.88 7.67 -3.91
C PHE A 160 -2.94 8.46 -4.65
N CYS A 161 -4.17 7.96 -4.70
CA CYS A 161 -5.28 8.59 -5.38
C CYS A 161 -6.13 9.37 -4.36
N ILE A 162 -6.33 10.64 -4.64
CA ILE A 162 -6.93 11.61 -3.73
C ILE A 162 -8.10 12.28 -4.45
N SER A 163 -9.17 12.54 -3.74
CA SER A 163 -10.33 13.24 -4.26
C SER A 163 -10.12 14.77 -4.32
N GLN A 164 -9.40 15.32 -3.35
CA GLN A 164 -9.26 16.76 -3.12
C GLN A 164 -7.85 17.26 -3.47
N ARG A 165 -7.77 18.36 -4.22
CA ARG A 165 -6.50 18.94 -4.69
C ARG A 165 -5.63 19.53 -3.60
N ASP A 166 -6.23 20.05 -2.54
CA ASP A 166 -5.55 20.68 -1.40
C ASP A 166 -4.66 19.68 -0.64
N GLN A 167 -5.03 18.40 -0.59
CA GLN A 167 -4.27 17.34 0.08
C GLN A 167 -3.05 16.84 -0.72
N VAL A 168 -2.97 17.13 -2.02
CA VAL A 168 -1.92 16.61 -2.91
C VAL A 168 -0.52 16.92 -2.41
N ASN A 169 -0.25 18.16 -2.01
CA ASN A 169 1.09 18.58 -1.60
C ASN A 169 1.49 17.94 -0.26
N THR A 170 0.54 17.83 0.67
CA THR A 170 0.74 17.19 1.97
C THR A 170 1.10 15.71 1.81
N ILE A 171 0.32 14.98 1.00
CA ILE A 171 0.56 13.57 0.73
C ILE A 171 1.86 13.37 -0.06
N ARG A 172 2.15 14.23 -1.05
CA ARG A 172 3.40 14.18 -1.82
C ARG A 172 4.64 14.34 -0.94
N ARG A 173 4.61 15.26 0.05
CA ARG A 173 5.69 15.40 1.05
C ARG A 173 5.86 14.12 1.86
N GLY A 174 4.76 13.52 2.31
CA GLY A 174 4.78 12.25 3.03
C GLY A 174 5.35 11.11 2.19
N VAL A 175 4.97 11.03 0.92
CA VAL A 175 5.49 10.04 -0.03
C VAL A 175 7.01 10.17 -0.18
N ARG A 176 7.52 11.40 -0.44
CA ARG A 176 8.97 11.65 -0.56
C ARG A 176 9.74 11.28 0.71
N LEU A 177 9.20 11.63 1.87
CA LEU A 177 9.82 11.26 3.15
C LEU A 177 9.82 9.74 3.34
N GLY A 178 8.72 9.07 3.02
CA GLY A 178 8.63 7.61 3.07
C GLY A 178 9.60 6.91 2.13
N GLU A 179 9.82 7.45 0.93
CA GLU A 179 10.82 6.94 -0.03
C GLU A 179 12.24 7.10 0.50
N ALA A 180 12.57 8.27 1.09
CA ALA A 180 13.89 8.52 1.67
C ALA A 180 14.17 7.56 2.83
N ILE A 181 13.21 7.41 3.78
CA ILE A 181 13.32 6.45 4.89
C ILE A 181 13.47 5.02 4.34
N GLY A 182 12.66 4.65 3.34
CA GLY A 182 12.69 3.31 2.75
C GLY A 182 14.02 2.99 2.06
N LYS A 183 14.67 3.97 1.43
CA LYS A 183 16.03 3.83 0.87
C LYS A 183 17.05 3.58 1.98
N GLY A 184 17.04 4.38 3.05
CA GLY A 184 17.92 4.18 4.19
C GLY A 184 17.72 2.83 4.86
N MET A 185 16.48 2.41 5.05
CA MET A 185 16.16 1.07 5.58
C MET A 185 16.65 -0.05 4.67
N LYS A 186 16.57 0.12 3.35
CA LYS A 186 17.11 -0.84 2.38
C LYS A 186 18.61 -0.94 2.52
N LEU A 187 19.33 0.18 2.50
CA LEU A 187 20.78 0.23 2.67
C LEU A 187 21.21 -0.48 3.97
N SER A 188 20.60 -0.12 5.09
CA SER A 188 20.89 -0.76 6.39
C SER A 188 20.70 -2.28 6.35
N LYS A 189 19.63 -2.76 5.71
CA LYS A 189 19.39 -4.19 5.57
C LYS A 189 20.37 -4.87 4.60
N ASP A 190 20.74 -4.21 3.52
CA ASP A 190 21.73 -4.74 2.56
C ASP A 190 23.09 -4.91 3.26
N LEU A 191 23.55 -3.90 3.98
CA LEU A 191 24.79 -3.96 4.77
C LEU A 191 24.76 -5.09 5.83
N ALA A 192 23.64 -5.20 6.56
CA ALA A 192 23.48 -6.24 7.57
C ALA A 192 23.41 -7.67 7.00
N ASN A 193 23.00 -7.84 5.74
CA ASN A 193 22.91 -9.13 5.07
C ASN A 193 24.17 -9.52 4.29
N ARG A 194 25.09 -8.57 4.05
CA ARG A 194 26.40 -8.85 3.44
C ARG A 194 27.31 -9.55 4.44
N PRO A 195 28.03 -10.61 4.04
CA PRO A 195 28.99 -11.27 4.91
C PRO A 195 30.20 -10.38 5.19
N GLY A 196 30.94 -10.65 6.27
CA GLY A 196 32.04 -9.82 6.75
C GLY A 196 33.23 -9.65 5.79
N ASN A 197 33.41 -10.57 4.85
CA ASN A 197 34.42 -10.46 3.78
C ASN A 197 34.01 -9.45 2.67
N ILE A 198 32.74 -9.04 2.60
CA ILE A 198 32.24 -7.99 1.70
C ILE A 198 32.00 -6.70 2.50
N CYS A 199 31.24 -6.78 3.59
CA CYS A 199 30.95 -5.64 4.44
C CYS A 199 32.08 -5.43 5.48
N THR A 200 33.23 -4.96 4.97
CA THR A 200 34.39 -4.60 5.79
C THR A 200 34.22 -3.17 6.39
N PRO A 201 35.02 -2.79 7.40
CA PRO A 201 35.02 -1.39 7.90
C PRO A 201 35.27 -0.35 6.79
N THR A 202 36.19 -0.62 5.85
CA THR A 202 36.44 0.22 4.69
C THR A 202 35.20 0.36 3.82
N HIS A 203 34.51 -0.76 3.50
CA HIS A 203 33.27 -0.73 2.73
C HIS A 203 32.16 0.09 3.43
N LEU A 204 32.06 0.01 4.75
CA LEU A 204 31.10 0.84 5.50
C LEU A 204 31.43 2.33 5.44
N ALA A 205 32.71 2.70 5.46
CA ALA A 205 33.14 4.07 5.29
C ALA A 205 32.81 4.60 3.88
N ASP A 206 33.10 3.83 2.85
CA ASP A 206 32.82 4.16 1.44
C ASP A 206 31.32 4.34 1.17
N GLU A 207 30.47 3.53 1.80
CA GLU A 207 29.00 3.64 1.66
C GLU A 207 28.42 4.83 2.44
N ALA A 208 29.16 5.40 3.39
CA ALA A 208 28.74 6.56 4.18
C ALA A 208 29.08 7.91 3.50
N GLU A 209 30.04 7.95 2.56
CA GLU A 209 30.41 9.11 1.75
C GLU A 209 29.45 9.30 0.56
#